data_306db6fe4497578a1338954c1befc343
#
_entry.id   306db6fe4497578a1338954c1befc343
#
_cell.length_a   1.000
_cell.length_b   1.000
_cell.length_c   1.000
_cell.angle_alpha   90.00
_cell.angle_beta   90.00
_cell.angle_gamma   90.00
#
_symmetry.space_group_name_H-M   'P 1'
#
loop_
_entity.id
_entity.type
_entity.pdbx_description
1 polymer ?
#
loop_
_entity_poly.entity_id
_entity_poly.type
_entity_poly.pdbx_seq_one_letter_code
_entity_poly.pdbx_strand_id
1 'polypeptide(L)'
;MIRKLKNKHSNQGLTMIEVIAVLVIVGILAVVAAVKMSNTSDYDLASQLEVVKGHLRLAQAKALSSGSSWGINFTTSTTYYMFQETAPTTPVLILGEDNATVDLVTKKSALTITSAPQTITFDAYGSPGTTTLTVATNGGNITVTKNTGFIP
;
A
#
# COMPACT_ATOMS: atom_id res chain seq x y z
N MET A 1 -64.69 -20.42 -30.69
CA MET A 1 -64.77 -18.98 -30.41
C MET A 1 -63.76 -18.66 -29.32
N ILE A 2 -62.52 -18.19 -29.66
CA ILE A 2 -61.43 -17.98 -28.72
C ILE A 2 -61.40 -16.49 -28.35
N ARG A 3 -61.68 -16.18 -27.08
CA ARG A 3 -61.65 -14.83 -26.53
C ARG A 3 -60.20 -14.41 -26.28
N LYS A 4 -59.64 -13.50 -27.07
CA LYS A 4 -58.30 -12.90 -26.93
C LYS A 4 -58.31 -11.97 -25.73
N LEU A 5 -57.62 -12.33 -24.63
CA LEU A 5 -57.41 -11.46 -23.49
C LEU A 5 -56.45 -10.34 -23.89
N LYS A 6 -56.94 -9.12 -23.91
CA LYS A 6 -56.18 -7.91 -24.20
C LYS A 6 -55.47 -7.48 -22.89
N ASN A 7 -54.18 -7.78 -22.77
CA ASN A 7 -53.37 -7.23 -21.68
C ASN A 7 -53.31 -5.71 -21.80
N LYS A 8 -54.00 -5.03 -20.88
CA LYS A 8 -53.97 -3.59 -20.74
C LYS A 8 -52.72 -3.23 -19.92
N HIS A 9 -51.61 -2.92 -20.57
CA HIS A 9 -50.50 -2.27 -19.90
C HIS A 9 -50.97 -0.90 -19.41
N SER A 10 -51.15 -0.74 -18.13
CA SER A 10 -51.38 0.55 -17.51
C SER A 10 -50.03 1.29 -17.44
N ASN A 11 -49.80 2.26 -18.31
CA ASN A 11 -48.72 3.23 -18.17
C ASN A 11 -49.05 4.13 -16.98
N GLN A 12 -48.66 3.71 -15.77
CA GLN A 12 -48.71 4.56 -14.60
C GLN A 12 -47.48 5.49 -14.67
N GLY A 13 -47.72 6.77 -14.91
CA GLY A 13 -46.70 7.81 -14.79
C GLY A 13 -46.29 7.97 -13.33
N LEU A 14 -45.01 8.28 -13.11
CA LEU A 14 -44.46 8.61 -11.80
C LEU A 14 -45.21 9.79 -11.17
N THR A 15 -45.60 9.65 -9.92
CA THR A 15 -46.20 10.73 -9.16
C THR A 15 -45.17 11.75 -8.72
N MET A 16 -45.56 13.03 -8.56
CA MET A 16 -44.65 14.06 -8.06
C MET A 16 -44.03 13.70 -6.71
N ILE A 17 -44.77 13.06 -5.83
CA ILE A 17 -44.27 12.64 -4.51
C ILE A 17 -43.21 11.54 -4.63
N GLU A 18 -43.32 10.64 -5.60
CA GLU A 18 -42.37 9.56 -5.86
C GLU A 18 -41.04 10.11 -6.37
N VAL A 19 -41.07 11.13 -7.23
CA VAL A 19 -39.86 11.82 -7.69
C VAL A 19 -39.15 12.53 -6.54
N ILE A 20 -39.90 13.22 -5.67
CA ILE A 20 -39.35 13.89 -4.49
C ILE A 20 -38.74 12.87 -3.53
N ALA A 21 -39.39 11.75 -3.28
CA ALA A 21 -38.88 10.69 -2.41
C ALA A 21 -37.58 10.11 -2.94
N VAL A 22 -37.48 9.84 -4.25
CA VAL A 22 -36.26 9.34 -4.89
C VAL A 22 -35.12 10.36 -4.79
N LEU A 23 -35.39 11.64 -5.03
CA LEU A 23 -34.38 12.69 -4.91
C LEU A 23 -33.83 12.83 -3.49
N VAL A 24 -34.69 12.71 -2.47
CA VAL A 24 -34.27 12.72 -1.06
C VAL A 24 -33.36 11.53 -0.76
N ILE A 25 -33.75 10.32 -1.19
CA ILE A 25 -32.93 9.10 -0.96
C ILE A 25 -31.59 9.23 -1.68
N VAL A 26 -31.55 9.66 -2.93
CA VAL A 26 -30.32 9.87 -3.70
C VAL A 26 -29.44 10.93 -3.04
N GLY A 27 -30.03 12.00 -2.52
CA GLY A 27 -29.30 13.05 -1.78
C GLY A 27 -28.60 12.50 -0.54
N ILE A 28 -29.28 11.68 0.26
CA ILE A 28 -28.70 11.05 1.44
C ILE A 28 -27.58 10.08 1.04
N LEU A 29 -27.80 9.25 0.02
CA LEU A 29 -26.77 8.31 -0.46
C LEU A 29 -25.54 9.03 -1.02
N ALA A 30 -25.73 10.17 -1.71
CA ALA A 30 -24.62 10.97 -2.24
C ALA A 30 -23.72 11.52 -1.12
N VAL A 31 -24.29 12.00 -0.01
CA VAL A 31 -23.54 12.47 1.15
C VAL A 31 -22.73 11.33 1.78
N VAL A 32 -23.35 10.16 1.97
CA VAL A 32 -22.64 8.98 2.53
C VAL A 32 -21.49 8.53 1.62
N ALA A 33 -21.70 8.53 0.31
CA ALA A 33 -20.67 8.18 -0.67
C ALA A 33 -19.50 9.18 -0.62
N ALA A 34 -19.76 10.48 -0.55
CA ALA A 34 -18.75 11.52 -0.48
C ALA A 34 -17.85 11.38 0.76
N VAL A 35 -18.42 11.08 1.94
CA VAL A 35 -17.69 10.86 3.18
C VAL A 35 -16.81 9.60 3.10
N LYS A 36 -17.27 8.53 2.45
CA LYS A 36 -16.48 7.30 2.29
C LYS A 36 -15.30 7.47 1.34
N MET A 37 -15.42 8.31 0.33
CA MET A 37 -14.34 8.57 -0.64
C MET A 37 -13.18 9.39 -0.04
N SER A 38 -13.42 10.17 1.01
CA SER A 38 -12.37 10.99 1.63
C SER A 38 -11.37 10.19 2.47
N ASN A 39 -11.67 8.96 2.85
CA ASN A 39 -10.82 8.11 3.70
C ASN A 39 -9.94 7.11 2.94
N THR A 40 -9.92 7.15 1.60
CA THR A 40 -9.11 6.22 0.79
C THR A 40 -7.61 6.46 0.94
N SER A 41 -7.17 7.69 1.22
CA SER A 41 -5.77 8.03 1.39
C SER A 41 -5.10 7.35 2.59
N ASP A 42 -5.83 7.18 3.70
CA ASP A 42 -5.28 6.55 4.92
C ASP A 42 -5.09 5.03 4.71
N TYR A 43 -6.01 4.39 3.99
CA TYR A 43 -5.89 2.98 3.61
C TYR A 43 -4.73 2.75 2.63
N ASP A 44 -4.52 3.67 1.69
CA ASP A 44 -3.40 3.61 0.75
C ASP A 44 -2.07 3.75 1.47
N LEU A 45 -1.94 4.68 2.44
CA LEU A 45 -0.75 4.82 3.27
C LEU A 45 -0.43 3.56 4.06
N ALA A 46 -1.42 2.98 4.74
CA ALA A 46 -1.25 1.76 5.52
C ALA A 46 -0.85 0.57 4.63
N SER A 47 -1.48 0.44 3.46
CA SER A 47 -1.16 -0.60 2.48
C SER A 47 0.27 -0.47 1.96
N GLN A 48 0.70 0.73 1.59
CA GLN A 48 2.05 0.99 1.09
C GLN A 48 3.12 0.80 2.18
N LEU A 49 2.80 1.14 3.43
CA LEU A 49 3.67 0.87 4.57
C LEU A 49 3.94 -0.64 4.71
N GLU A 50 2.90 -1.47 4.59
CA GLU A 50 3.04 -2.93 4.64
C GLU A 50 3.85 -3.48 3.44
N VAL A 51 3.75 -2.88 2.26
CA VAL A 51 4.61 -3.23 1.10
C VAL A 51 6.08 -2.98 1.45
N VAL A 52 6.42 -1.81 1.99
CA VAL A 52 7.81 -1.49 2.39
C VAL A 52 8.31 -2.45 3.48
N LYS A 53 7.47 -2.78 4.47
CA LYS A 53 7.79 -3.82 5.46
C LYS A 53 8.02 -5.18 4.81
N GLY A 54 7.21 -5.54 3.82
CA GLY A 54 7.38 -6.76 3.02
C GLY A 54 8.73 -6.83 2.32
N HIS A 55 9.18 -5.73 1.72
CA HIS A 55 10.48 -5.65 1.06
C HIS A 55 11.65 -5.75 2.06
N LEU A 56 11.52 -5.17 3.26
CA LEU A 56 12.51 -5.35 4.33
C LEU A 56 12.57 -6.80 4.81
N ARG A 57 11.41 -7.46 5.00
CA ARG A 57 11.36 -8.89 5.35
C ARG A 57 11.94 -9.77 4.23
N LEU A 58 11.75 -9.39 2.97
CA LEU A 58 12.36 -10.09 1.83
C LEU A 58 13.89 -9.95 1.83
N ALA A 59 14.42 -8.75 2.11
CA ALA A 59 15.87 -8.55 2.25
C ALA A 59 16.43 -9.40 3.38
N GLN A 60 15.77 -9.47 4.54
CA GLN A 60 16.11 -10.34 5.64
C GLN A 60 16.09 -11.84 5.24
N ALA A 61 15.04 -12.28 4.56
CA ALA A 61 14.93 -13.66 4.09
C ALA A 61 16.03 -14.03 3.08
N LYS A 62 16.39 -13.08 2.20
CA LYS A 62 17.53 -13.26 1.28
C LYS A 62 18.86 -13.37 2.03
N ALA A 63 19.08 -12.56 3.06
CA ALA A 63 20.28 -12.64 3.90
C ALA A 63 20.41 -14.04 4.54
N LEU A 64 19.32 -14.49 5.17
CA LEU A 64 19.25 -15.83 5.78
C LEU A 64 19.48 -16.97 4.78
N SER A 65 18.88 -16.88 3.58
CA SER A 65 18.94 -17.95 2.58
C SER A 65 20.26 -18.01 1.82
N SER A 66 20.92 -16.86 1.61
CA SER A 66 22.17 -16.79 0.85
C SER A 66 23.43 -16.88 1.73
N GLY A 67 23.28 -16.76 3.05
CA GLY A 67 24.41 -16.65 3.98
C GLY A 67 25.28 -15.41 3.76
N SER A 68 24.72 -14.37 3.11
CA SER A 68 25.39 -13.10 2.79
C SER A 68 24.55 -11.95 3.29
N SER A 69 25.16 -10.80 3.58
CA SER A 69 24.39 -9.63 4.01
C SER A 69 23.59 -9.03 2.85
N TRP A 70 22.34 -8.68 3.13
CA TRP A 70 21.42 -8.00 2.24
C TRP A 70 20.80 -6.81 2.93
N GLY A 71 20.37 -5.81 2.16
CA GLY A 71 19.75 -4.63 2.75
C GLY A 71 18.86 -3.86 1.80
N ILE A 72 18.23 -2.82 2.37
CA ILE A 72 17.49 -1.81 1.63
C ILE A 72 18.13 -0.45 1.89
N ASN A 73 18.40 0.26 0.81
CA ASN A 73 18.86 1.64 0.84
C ASN A 73 17.70 2.57 0.46
N PHE A 74 17.26 3.38 1.41
CA PHE A 74 16.33 4.47 1.22
C PHE A 74 17.12 5.69 0.77
N THR A 75 17.14 5.93 -0.53
CA THR A 75 17.99 6.97 -1.14
C THR A 75 17.38 8.36 -0.97
N THR A 76 16.07 8.46 -1.19
CA THR A 76 15.30 9.71 -1.02
C THR A 76 14.03 9.44 -0.23
N SER A 77 13.25 10.48 0.03
CA SER A 77 11.95 10.32 0.68
C SER A 77 10.94 9.47 -0.10
N THR A 78 11.20 9.20 -1.37
CA THR A 78 10.28 8.48 -2.26
C THR A 78 10.90 7.31 -3.00
N THR A 79 12.22 7.12 -2.92
CA THR A 79 12.92 6.07 -3.68
C THR A 79 13.77 5.20 -2.77
N TYR A 80 13.76 3.90 -3.04
CA TYR A 80 14.61 2.91 -2.37
C TYR A 80 14.91 1.72 -3.28
N TYR A 81 15.92 0.96 -2.94
CA TYR A 81 16.28 -0.28 -3.64
C TYR A 81 16.86 -1.32 -2.66
N MET A 82 16.75 -2.57 -3.05
CA MET A 82 17.40 -3.68 -2.37
C MET A 82 18.81 -3.90 -2.96
N PHE A 83 19.77 -4.26 -2.12
CA PHE A 83 21.15 -4.54 -2.52
C PHE A 83 21.71 -5.71 -1.76
N GLN A 84 22.74 -6.34 -2.33
CA GLN A 84 23.64 -7.27 -1.64
C GLN A 84 24.89 -6.50 -1.17
N GLU A 85 25.39 -6.75 0.02
CA GLU A 85 26.50 -5.99 0.61
C GLU A 85 27.79 -6.03 -0.22
N THR A 86 28.02 -7.10 -0.99
CA THR A 86 29.15 -7.18 -1.93
C THR A 86 29.08 -6.15 -3.07
N ALA A 87 27.88 -5.57 -3.32
CA ALA A 87 27.64 -4.57 -4.34
C ALA A 87 26.57 -3.55 -3.87
N PRO A 88 26.87 -2.73 -2.83
CA PRO A 88 25.86 -1.92 -2.14
C PRO A 88 25.26 -0.79 -2.99
N THR A 89 25.90 -0.44 -4.10
CA THR A 89 25.42 0.58 -5.04
C THR A 89 24.69 -0.02 -6.24
N THR A 90 24.59 -1.34 -6.32
CA THR A 90 23.91 -2.04 -7.43
C THR A 90 22.51 -2.45 -6.99
N PRO A 91 21.44 -1.80 -7.51
CA PRO A 91 20.08 -2.18 -7.20
C PRO A 91 19.77 -3.60 -7.70
N VAL A 92 19.13 -4.39 -6.86
CA VAL A 92 18.61 -5.72 -7.19
C VAL A 92 17.11 -5.65 -7.34
N LEU A 93 16.57 -6.26 -8.40
CA LEU A 93 15.13 -6.28 -8.64
C LEU A 93 14.42 -7.02 -7.49
N ILE A 94 13.47 -6.33 -6.89
CA ILE A 94 12.59 -6.89 -5.87
C ILE A 94 11.46 -7.65 -6.57
N LEU A 95 11.16 -8.85 -6.10
CA LEU A 95 10.09 -9.66 -6.67
C LEU A 95 8.74 -8.94 -6.55
N GLY A 96 8.07 -8.77 -7.69
CA GLY A 96 6.80 -8.03 -7.78
C GLY A 96 6.95 -6.56 -8.17
N GLU A 97 8.18 -6.08 -8.33
CA GLU A 97 8.47 -4.74 -8.80
C GLU A 97 8.89 -4.73 -10.28
N ASP A 98 8.56 -3.65 -10.99
CA ASP A 98 8.90 -3.50 -12.42
C ASP A 98 10.35 -3.04 -12.62
N ASN A 99 10.91 -2.36 -11.63
CA ASN A 99 12.26 -1.79 -11.67
C ASN A 99 13.06 -2.18 -10.43
N ALA A 100 14.38 -2.23 -10.56
CA ALA A 100 15.28 -2.52 -9.44
C ALA A 100 15.28 -1.41 -8.36
N THR A 101 14.92 -0.18 -8.76
CA THR A 101 14.66 0.93 -7.83
C THR A 101 13.16 1.16 -7.74
N VAL A 102 12.63 1.05 -6.55
CA VAL A 102 11.21 1.32 -6.26
C VAL A 102 11.04 2.82 -6.11
N ASP A 103 10.10 3.40 -6.86
CA ASP A 103 9.72 4.80 -6.79
C ASP A 103 8.23 4.91 -6.37
N LEU A 104 8.03 5.41 -5.17
CA LEU A 104 6.70 5.59 -4.58
C LEU A 104 5.84 6.58 -5.35
N VAL A 105 6.46 7.57 -6.03
CA VAL A 105 5.73 8.57 -6.83
C VAL A 105 5.13 7.92 -8.08
N THR A 106 5.90 7.09 -8.78
CA THR A 106 5.41 6.38 -9.97
C THR A 106 4.28 5.41 -9.64
N LYS A 107 4.27 4.88 -8.42
CA LYS A 107 3.19 4.03 -7.88
C LYS A 107 1.99 4.82 -7.36
N LYS A 108 1.99 6.14 -7.53
CA LYS A 108 0.94 7.05 -7.00
C LYS A 108 0.72 6.89 -5.50
N SER A 109 1.75 6.46 -4.78
CA SER A 109 1.70 6.33 -3.33
C SER A 109 1.84 7.69 -2.66
N ALA A 110 1.00 7.94 -1.65
CA ALA A 110 1.15 9.09 -0.78
C ALA A 110 2.20 8.86 0.34
N LEU A 111 2.78 7.66 0.43
CA LEU A 111 3.79 7.32 1.43
C LEU A 111 5.10 8.06 1.14
N THR A 112 5.66 8.68 2.17
CA THR A 112 6.98 9.31 2.15
C THR A 112 7.83 8.82 3.31
N ILE A 113 9.11 8.59 3.06
CA ILE A 113 10.10 8.13 4.03
C ILE A 113 10.81 9.35 4.59
N THR A 114 10.47 9.72 5.81
CA THR A 114 10.96 10.96 6.44
C THR A 114 12.34 10.82 7.05
N SER A 115 12.81 9.58 7.29
CA SER A 115 14.17 9.28 7.76
C SER A 115 15.22 9.12 6.66
N ALA A 116 14.84 9.22 5.38
CA ALA A 116 15.79 9.13 4.28
C ALA A 116 16.76 10.34 4.24
N PRO A 117 18.03 10.14 3.84
CA PRO A 117 18.64 8.87 3.41
C PRO A 117 18.97 7.95 4.59
N GLN A 118 18.69 6.65 4.44
CA GLN A 118 18.96 5.63 5.47
C GLN A 118 19.19 4.27 4.82
N THR A 119 20.08 3.47 5.39
CA THR A 119 20.33 2.09 4.95
C THR A 119 20.03 1.13 6.09
N ILE A 120 19.28 0.07 5.79
CA ILE A 120 19.03 -1.06 6.68
C ILE A 120 19.71 -2.27 6.06
N THR A 121 20.63 -2.89 6.79
CA THR A 121 21.35 -4.10 6.35
C THR A 121 21.07 -5.23 7.33
N PHE A 122 20.88 -6.43 6.82
CA PHE A 122 20.75 -7.67 7.58
C PHE A 122 21.97 -8.54 7.30
N ASP A 123 22.62 -9.05 8.34
CA ASP A 123 23.70 -10.01 8.23
C ASP A 123 23.21 -11.41 7.80
N ALA A 124 24.10 -12.36 7.65
CA ALA A 124 23.80 -13.73 7.25
C ALA A 124 22.85 -14.47 8.23
N TYR A 125 22.62 -13.93 9.42
CA TYR A 125 21.70 -14.45 10.43
C TYR A 125 20.39 -13.68 10.46
N GLY A 126 20.20 -12.72 9.55
CA GLY A 126 19.00 -11.87 9.48
C GLY A 126 18.96 -10.76 10.54
N SER A 127 20.08 -10.49 11.22
CA SER A 127 20.18 -9.46 12.25
C SER A 127 20.57 -8.10 11.65
N PRO A 128 19.93 -7.00 12.08
CA PRO A 128 20.38 -5.66 11.71
C PRO A 128 21.53 -5.14 12.57
N GLY A 129 22.07 -5.98 13.49
CA GLY A 129 23.06 -5.62 14.49
C GLY A 129 22.46 -5.42 15.89
N THR A 130 23.21 -4.74 16.74
CA THR A 130 22.91 -4.60 18.17
C THR A 130 21.98 -3.43 18.51
N THR A 131 21.59 -2.64 17.51
CA THR A 131 20.71 -1.47 17.67
C THR A 131 19.39 -1.68 16.95
N THR A 132 18.28 -1.33 17.59
CA THR A 132 16.97 -1.27 16.92
C THR A 132 16.97 -0.11 15.94
N LEU A 133 16.63 -0.39 14.68
CA LEU A 133 16.57 0.61 13.62
C LEU A 133 15.10 1.00 13.38
N THR A 134 14.88 2.27 13.05
CA THR A 134 13.54 2.79 12.75
C THR A 134 13.58 3.53 11.43
N VAL A 135 12.71 3.15 10.52
CA VAL A 135 12.41 3.92 9.30
C VAL A 135 11.15 4.72 9.56
N ALA A 136 11.30 6.03 9.68
CA ALA A 136 10.18 6.92 9.90
C ALA A 136 9.51 7.26 8.56
N THR A 137 8.17 7.22 8.54
CA THR A 137 7.36 7.59 7.38
C THR A 137 6.16 8.45 7.81
N ASN A 138 5.50 9.10 6.85
CA ASN A 138 4.24 9.80 7.12
C ASN A 138 3.05 8.87 7.41
N GLY A 139 3.18 7.57 7.09
CA GLY A 139 2.17 6.52 7.37
C GLY A 139 2.41 5.77 8.68
N GLY A 140 3.49 6.11 9.42
CA GLY A 140 3.90 5.45 10.65
C GLY A 140 5.35 4.98 10.62
N ASN A 141 5.84 4.45 11.72
CA ASN A 141 7.21 3.99 11.84
C ASN A 141 7.33 2.49 11.55
N ILE A 142 8.36 2.10 10.81
CA ILE A 142 8.77 0.71 10.64
C ILE A 142 9.93 0.46 11.59
N THR A 143 9.76 -0.47 12.52
CA THR A 143 10.80 -0.84 13.48
C THR A 143 11.44 -2.16 13.07
N VAL A 144 12.77 -2.19 13.02
CA VAL A 144 13.55 -3.41 12.82
C VAL A 144 14.26 -3.70 14.12
N THR A 145 13.83 -4.77 14.80
CA THR A 145 14.31 -5.10 16.15
C THR A 145 15.75 -5.58 16.12
N LYS A 146 16.59 -5.03 17.00
CA LYS A 146 18.00 -5.45 17.18
C LYS A 146 18.10 -6.96 17.35
N ASN A 147 19.24 -7.50 16.95
CA ASN A 147 19.65 -8.91 17.05
C ASN A 147 18.81 -9.89 16.25
N THR A 148 17.50 -9.71 16.20
CA THR A 148 16.56 -10.63 15.53
C THR A 148 16.11 -10.17 14.15
N GLY A 149 16.18 -8.86 13.87
CA GLY A 149 15.65 -8.28 12.64
C GLY A 149 14.13 -8.38 12.53
N PHE A 150 13.40 -8.68 13.63
CA PHE A 150 11.95 -8.77 13.60
C PHE A 150 11.32 -7.42 13.22
N ILE A 151 10.37 -7.47 12.29
CA ILE A 151 9.63 -6.32 11.77
C ILE A 151 8.15 -6.59 12.03
N PRO A 152 7.52 -5.87 12.97
CA PRO A 152 6.12 -6.06 13.35
C PRO A 152 5.13 -5.64 12.23
#